data_473640f433b8dc8830425623fd5ec245
#
_entry.id   473640f433b8dc8830425623fd5ec245
#
_cell.length_a   1.000
_cell.length_b   1.000
_cell.length_c   1.000
_cell.angle_alpha   90.00
_cell.angle_beta   90.00
_cell.angle_gamma   90.00
#
_symmetry.space_group_name_H-M   'P 1'
#
loop_
_entity.id
_entity.type
_entity.pdbx_description
1 polymer ?
#
loop_
_entity_poly.entity_id
_entity_poly.type
_entity_poly.pdbx_seq_one_letter_code
_entity_poly.pdbx_strand_id
1 'polypeptide(L)'
;MRFYNSLRNSAFAFIGQIITMLLGMVVRWFFVHNLGQEYLGVNSVMESILMLLSMTELGIGTSVAFALYKPISDCDEKRIGSLMTFYRKVYHAMAILTAVLGPLLLPFMKFFTKDAANVANINIIYLLFLLNTVLSYLFSYKRTLLSAYQQNYINTVSEDLFALLKYVLQILVLVIYKSFIGYIVINIVCNCAANVVIACVCNKKYPFISKYKKEKLLAEDKKKLSKSVVSLMYQKIGAKLVTSTDNLMISYAKLTLMGIYSNYSMVVSIVSRLVYNVLQSVIGSMGNLMVQDDKELKGKVYTEFVFATFAFYFFISVGFAGCLERFIELWAGKDWVLSPWITFIVIVNFFLTGMRQPNVIVIEAAGLFNKLRAKAVSEVVVNLVVSLLFLIVLDMEIYGVLLGTTVSMVSVCIWWETLAVHKYALKVSPLRYFSNYIKYLFVASVGCFLAYFLSKAVPLDGFLGLMVSGLISVVIYIVVLLIFCGRSEVFKNFVRRFIKKGKEI
;
A
#
# COMPACT_ATOMS: atom_id res chain seq x y z
N MET A 1 -15.98 -23.89 16.16
CA MET A 1 -16.84 -22.83 15.60
C MET A 1 -16.11 -21.51 15.33
N ARG A 2 -15.38 -20.89 16.29
CA ARG A 2 -14.70 -19.58 16.07
C ARG A 2 -13.66 -19.60 14.94
N PHE A 3 -12.82 -20.64 14.86
CA PHE A 3 -11.80 -20.79 13.83
C PHE A 3 -12.41 -20.95 12.41
N TYR A 4 -13.43 -21.77 12.26
CA TYR A 4 -14.12 -21.97 10.98
C TYR A 4 -14.81 -20.70 10.48
N ASN A 5 -15.47 -19.97 11.38
CA ASN A 5 -16.08 -18.67 11.03
C ASN A 5 -15.03 -17.62 10.64
N SER A 6 -13.88 -17.60 11.32
CA SER A 6 -12.76 -16.72 10.97
C SER A 6 -12.19 -17.06 9.60
N LEU A 7 -11.96 -18.33 9.30
CA LEU A 7 -11.45 -18.78 8.01
C LEU A 7 -12.43 -18.44 6.87
N ARG A 8 -13.71 -18.70 7.06
CA ARG A 8 -14.75 -18.37 6.10
C ARG A 8 -14.85 -16.87 5.85
N ASN A 9 -14.85 -16.07 6.91
CA ASN A 9 -14.90 -14.61 6.79
C ASN A 9 -13.66 -14.05 6.07
N SER A 10 -12.48 -14.62 6.34
CA SER A 10 -11.25 -14.23 5.64
C SER A 10 -11.27 -14.60 4.15
N ALA A 11 -11.81 -15.79 3.81
CA ALA A 11 -11.95 -16.21 2.43
C ALA A 11 -12.92 -15.32 1.64
N PHE A 12 -14.09 -14.99 2.22
CA PHE A 12 -15.04 -14.06 1.61
C PHE A 12 -14.46 -12.66 1.43
N ALA A 13 -13.75 -12.14 2.43
CA ALA A 13 -13.07 -10.84 2.33
C ALA A 13 -11.99 -10.84 1.24
N PHE A 14 -11.23 -11.94 1.11
CA PHE A 14 -10.21 -12.07 0.07
C PHE A 14 -10.81 -12.14 -1.34
N ILE A 15 -11.89 -12.90 -1.54
CA ILE A 15 -12.61 -12.97 -2.81
C ILE A 15 -13.20 -11.60 -3.17
N GLY A 16 -13.89 -10.95 -2.23
CA GLY A 16 -14.43 -9.59 -2.41
C GLY A 16 -13.33 -8.59 -2.83
N GLN A 17 -12.17 -8.66 -2.18
CA GLN A 17 -11.02 -7.82 -2.52
C GLN A 17 -10.50 -8.07 -3.94
N ILE A 18 -10.42 -9.32 -4.39
CA ILE A 18 -10.01 -9.65 -5.77
C ILE A 18 -11.02 -9.09 -6.77
N ILE A 19 -12.31 -9.29 -6.53
CA ILE A 19 -13.37 -8.79 -7.41
C ILE A 19 -13.32 -7.27 -7.51
N THR A 20 -13.20 -6.56 -6.39
CA THR A 20 -13.12 -5.08 -6.38
C THR A 20 -11.84 -4.58 -7.06
N MET A 21 -10.71 -5.28 -6.94
CA MET A 21 -9.47 -4.96 -7.66
C MET A 21 -9.63 -5.13 -9.18
N LEU A 22 -10.20 -6.24 -9.64
CA LEU A 22 -10.41 -6.50 -11.06
C LEU A 22 -11.39 -5.48 -11.66
N LEU A 23 -12.49 -5.19 -10.98
CA LEU A 23 -13.44 -4.16 -11.42
C LEU A 23 -12.82 -2.76 -11.40
N GLY A 24 -11.95 -2.46 -10.44
CA GLY A 24 -11.18 -1.23 -10.42
C GLY A 24 -10.29 -1.09 -11.67
N MET A 25 -9.67 -2.18 -12.15
CA MET A 25 -8.92 -2.18 -13.41
C MET A 25 -9.83 -1.97 -14.63
N VAL A 26 -11.03 -2.55 -14.63
CA VAL A 26 -12.02 -2.33 -15.71
C VAL A 26 -12.46 -0.87 -15.75
N VAL A 27 -12.83 -0.27 -14.62
CA VAL A 27 -13.17 1.17 -14.53
C VAL A 27 -12.01 2.04 -15.02
N ARG A 28 -10.79 1.68 -14.63
CA ARG A 28 -9.57 2.39 -15.06
C ARG A 28 -9.37 2.30 -16.57
N TRP A 29 -9.68 1.16 -17.18
CA TRP A 29 -9.66 0.99 -18.63
C TRP A 29 -10.62 1.97 -19.31
N PHE A 30 -11.90 2.05 -18.85
CA PHE A 30 -12.84 3.03 -19.36
C PHE A 30 -12.39 4.47 -19.14
N PHE A 31 -11.77 4.75 -18.00
CA PHE A 31 -11.22 6.09 -17.70
C PHE A 31 -10.15 6.49 -18.69
N VAL A 32 -9.17 5.61 -18.92
CA VAL A 32 -8.04 5.82 -19.83
C VAL A 32 -8.51 6.09 -21.25
N HIS A 33 -9.48 5.31 -21.76
CA HIS A 33 -9.95 5.41 -23.12
C HIS A 33 -10.92 6.58 -23.38
N ASN A 34 -11.60 7.09 -22.34
CA ASN A 34 -12.57 8.15 -22.51
C ASN A 34 -12.04 9.54 -22.09
N LEU A 35 -11.13 9.63 -21.12
CA LEU A 35 -10.66 10.90 -20.56
C LEU A 35 -9.18 11.19 -20.87
N GLY A 36 -8.32 10.16 -20.99
CA GLY A 36 -6.93 10.34 -21.38
C GLY A 36 -5.95 10.60 -20.23
N GLN A 37 -4.70 10.90 -20.59
CA GLN A 37 -3.54 10.94 -19.69
C GLN A 37 -3.55 12.13 -18.74
N GLU A 38 -3.97 13.31 -19.19
CA GLU A 38 -3.98 14.54 -18.39
C GLU A 38 -4.98 14.41 -17.21
N TYR A 39 -6.20 13.92 -17.48
CA TYR A 39 -7.19 13.68 -16.43
C TYR A 39 -6.71 12.65 -15.40
N LEU A 40 -5.97 11.65 -15.86
CA LEU A 40 -5.40 10.65 -14.99
C LEU A 40 -4.26 11.22 -14.14
N GLY A 41 -3.43 12.08 -14.73
CA GLY A 41 -2.42 12.84 -14.01
C GLY A 41 -3.04 13.72 -12.93
N VAL A 42 -4.07 14.51 -13.28
CA VAL A 42 -4.81 15.33 -12.32
C VAL A 42 -5.40 14.50 -11.19
N ASN A 43 -6.05 13.36 -11.50
CA ASN A 43 -6.57 12.45 -10.47
C ASN A 43 -5.47 12.02 -9.47
N SER A 44 -4.30 11.62 -9.97
CA SER A 44 -3.17 11.18 -9.15
C SER A 44 -2.57 12.30 -8.30
N VAL A 45 -2.52 13.52 -8.82
CA VAL A 45 -2.12 14.72 -8.07
C VAL A 45 -3.09 14.99 -6.93
N MET A 46 -4.40 14.99 -7.22
CA MET A 46 -5.44 15.24 -6.20
C MET A 46 -5.37 14.19 -5.08
N GLU A 47 -5.26 12.92 -5.41
CA GLU A 47 -5.10 11.84 -4.43
C GLU A 47 -3.83 12.02 -3.59
N SER A 48 -2.72 12.43 -4.19
CA SER A 48 -1.45 12.63 -3.48
C SER A 48 -1.49 13.81 -2.51
N ILE A 49 -2.07 14.95 -2.92
CA ILE A 49 -2.27 16.11 -2.05
C ILE A 49 -3.18 15.76 -0.87
N LEU A 50 -4.30 15.08 -1.13
CA LEU A 50 -5.21 14.68 -0.06
C LEU A 50 -4.60 13.62 0.85
N MET A 51 -3.74 12.75 0.34
CA MET A 51 -2.97 11.81 1.16
C MET A 51 -2.04 12.57 2.13
N LEU A 52 -1.39 13.66 1.69
CA LEU A 52 -0.59 14.52 2.57
C LEU A 52 -1.45 15.20 3.63
N LEU A 53 -2.60 15.76 3.26
CA LEU A 53 -3.53 16.39 4.21
C LEU A 53 -4.08 15.38 5.23
N SER A 54 -4.32 14.14 4.82
CA SER A 54 -4.85 13.07 5.68
C SER A 54 -3.81 12.40 6.59
N MET A 55 -2.55 12.84 6.57
CA MET A 55 -1.51 12.28 7.44
C MET A 55 -1.79 12.47 8.92
N THR A 56 -2.54 13.49 9.28
CA THR A 56 -2.98 13.73 10.66
C THR A 56 -3.83 12.58 11.23
N GLU A 57 -4.49 11.80 10.38
CA GLU A 57 -5.29 10.62 10.76
C GLU A 57 -4.43 9.40 11.11
N LEU A 58 -3.17 9.37 10.62
CA LEU A 58 -2.32 8.19 10.75
C LEU A 58 -2.09 7.82 12.21
N GLY A 59 -2.48 6.61 12.57
CA GLY A 59 -2.30 6.07 13.91
C GLY A 59 -3.47 6.31 14.89
N ILE A 60 -4.34 7.29 14.65
CA ILE A 60 -5.46 7.58 15.58
C ILE A 60 -6.42 6.40 15.64
N GLY A 61 -6.90 5.90 14.50
CA GLY A 61 -7.83 4.76 14.43
C GLY A 61 -7.27 3.51 15.11
N THR A 62 -6.02 3.17 14.84
CA THR A 62 -5.33 2.02 15.44
C THR A 62 -5.18 2.19 16.96
N SER A 63 -4.76 3.39 17.43
CA SER A 63 -4.62 3.66 18.86
C SER A 63 -5.94 3.55 19.62
N VAL A 64 -7.03 4.05 19.02
CA VAL A 64 -8.36 3.97 19.62
C VAL A 64 -8.85 2.52 19.63
N ALA A 65 -8.62 1.74 18.56
CA ALA A 65 -8.97 0.32 18.55
C ALA A 65 -8.29 -0.43 19.69
N PHE A 66 -6.99 -0.22 19.90
CA PHE A 66 -6.27 -0.80 21.05
C PHE A 66 -6.84 -0.37 22.42
N ALA A 67 -7.18 0.92 22.55
CA ALA A 67 -7.76 1.44 23.79
C ALA A 67 -9.16 0.87 24.08
N LEU A 68 -9.90 0.43 23.07
CA LEU A 68 -11.23 -0.16 23.18
C LEU A 68 -11.21 -1.64 23.63
N TYR A 69 -10.14 -2.40 23.36
CA TYR A 69 -10.13 -3.84 23.64
C TYR A 69 -10.38 -4.18 25.10
N LYS A 70 -9.74 -3.48 26.05
CA LYS A 70 -9.91 -3.73 27.47
C LYS A 70 -11.33 -3.37 27.95
N PRO A 71 -11.86 -2.15 27.72
CA PRO A 71 -13.24 -1.80 28.07
C PRO A 71 -14.29 -2.74 27.44
N ILE A 72 -14.05 -3.24 26.20
CA ILE A 72 -14.94 -4.22 25.57
C ILE A 72 -14.91 -5.57 26.31
N SER A 73 -13.72 -6.04 26.72
CA SER A 73 -13.56 -7.25 27.50
C SER A 73 -14.22 -7.16 28.86
N ASP A 74 -14.12 -5.98 29.50
CA ASP A 74 -14.66 -5.70 30.82
C ASP A 74 -16.16 -5.31 30.77
N CYS A 75 -16.78 -5.28 29.57
CA CYS A 75 -18.17 -4.83 29.32
C CYS A 75 -18.48 -3.43 29.89
N ASP A 76 -17.47 -2.54 29.94
CA ASP A 76 -17.59 -1.18 30.44
C ASP A 76 -18.12 -0.23 29.35
N GLU A 77 -19.44 -0.24 29.16
CA GLU A 77 -20.13 0.61 28.18
C GLU A 77 -19.86 2.10 28.37
N LYS A 78 -19.69 2.57 29.62
CA LYS A 78 -19.44 3.96 29.94
C LYS A 78 -18.08 4.39 29.40
N ARG A 79 -17.04 3.59 29.63
CA ARG A 79 -15.69 3.85 29.15
C ARG A 79 -15.60 3.73 27.64
N ILE A 80 -16.28 2.75 27.02
CA ILE A 80 -16.40 2.66 25.56
C ILE A 80 -17.05 3.92 25.00
N GLY A 81 -18.16 4.37 25.56
CA GLY A 81 -18.88 5.58 25.15
C GLY A 81 -18.03 6.86 25.26
N SER A 82 -17.24 7.00 26.33
CA SER A 82 -16.32 8.15 26.51
C SER A 82 -15.18 8.16 25.50
N LEU A 83 -14.57 7.00 25.20
CA LEU A 83 -13.55 6.84 24.15
C LEU A 83 -14.12 7.18 22.78
N MET A 84 -15.30 6.68 22.43
CA MET A 84 -15.96 6.96 21.15
C MET A 84 -16.37 8.42 21.02
N THR A 85 -16.76 9.07 22.10
CA THR A 85 -17.06 10.50 22.14
C THR A 85 -15.81 11.36 21.89
N PHE A 86 -14.70 11.01 22.54
CA PHE A 86 -13.40 11.65 22.30
C PHE A 86 -12.98 11.46 20.84
N TYR A 87 -13.06 10.23 20.32
CA TYR A 87 -12.68 9.88 18.98
C TYR A 87 -13.50 10.65 17.93
N ARG A 88 -14.82 10.74 18.12
CA ARG A 88 -15.68 11.59 17.30
C ARG A 88 -15.22 13.05 17.27
N LYS A 89 -14.91 13.65 18.45
CA LYS A 89 -14.43 15.04 18.53
C LYS A 89 -13.13 15.23 17.75
N VAL A 90 -12.20 14.29 17.84
CA VAL A 90 -10.93 14.33 17.11
C VAL A 90 -11.20 14.29 15.59
N TYR A 91 -12.06 13.38 15.12
CA TYR A 91 -12.38 13.27 13.70
C TYR A 91 -13.14 14.50 13.16
N HIS A 92 -14.06 15.08 13.96
CA HIS A 92 -14.71 16.32 13.56
C HIS A 92 -13.72 17.50 13.53
N ALA A 93 -12.78 17.58 14.47
CA ALA A 93 -11.72 18.59 14.43
C ALA A 93 -10.84 18.42 13.18
N MET A 94 -10.50 17.20 12.80
CA MET A 94 -9.76 16.92 11.56
C MET A 94 -10.57 17.31 10.33
N ALA A 95 -11.87 16.99 10.28
CA ALA A 95 -12.75 17.41 9.19
C ALA A 95 -12.75 18.94 9.04
N ILE A 96 -12.91 19.68 10.13
CA ILE A 96 -12.87 21.14 10.13
C ILE A 96 -11.51 21.67 9.70
N LEU A 97 -10.42 21.12 10.26
CA LEU A 97 -9.05 21.50 9.90
C LEU A 97 -8.79 21.31 8.42
N THR A 98 -9.18 20.14 7.87
CA THR A 98 -9.04 19.83 6.43
C THR A 98 -9.92 20.76 5.58
N ALA A 99 -11.16 21.06 6.01
CA ALA A 99 -12.06 21.97 5.30
C ALA A 99 -11.54 23.43 5.29
N VAL A 100 -10.79 23.84 6.32
CA VAL A 100 -10.22 25.21 6.42
C VAL A 100 -8.86 25.28 5.72
N LEU A 101 -7.96 24.34 5.98
CA LEU A 101 -6.60 24.36 5.40
C LEU A 101 -6.57 23.89 3.96
N GLY A 102 -7.48 22.98 3.57
CA GLY A 102 -7.53 22.46 2.21
C GLY A 102 -7.64 23.55 1.14
N PRO A 103 -8.60 24.49 1.23
CA PRO A 103 -8.73 25.57 0.25
C PRO A 103 -7.50 26.49 0.11
N LEU A 104 -6.65 26.58 1.15
CA LEU A 104 -5.41 27.36 1.08
C LEU A 104 -4.41 26.76 0.07
N LEU A 105 -4.57 25.52 -0.34
CA LEU A 105 -3.75 24.89 -1.36
C LEU A 105 -4.22 25.17 -2.80
N LEU A 106 -5.38 25.81 -3.01
CA LEU A 106 -5.89 26.14 -4.34
C LEU A 106 -4.90 26.92 -5.22
N PRO A 107 -4.18 27.94 -4.72
CA PRO A 107 -3.19 28.65 -5.54
C PRO A 107 -2.05 27.76 -6.03
N PHE A 108 -1.69 26.72 -5.27
CA PHE A 108 -0.63 25.79 -5.61
C PHE A 108 -1.04 24.74 -6.63
N MET A 109 -2.36 24.57 -6.91
CA MET A 109 -2.83 23.61 -7.91
C MET A 109 -2.24 23.89 -9.29
N LYS A 110 -2.13 25.17 -9.68
CA LYS A 110 -1.52 25.58 -10.96
C LYS A 110 -0.07 25.12 -11.10
N PHE A 111 0.65 24.97 -9.99
CA PHE A 111 2.04 24.53 -10.01
C PHE A 111 2.18 23.04 -10.39
N PHE A 112 1.29 22.20 -9.90
CA PHE A 112 1.31 20.76 -10.17
C PHE A 112 0.52 20.34 -11.40
N THR A 113 -0.31 21.23 -11.93
CA THR A 113 -1.18 20.96 -13.09
C THR A 113 -0.94 21.92 -14.24
N LYS A 114 0.28 22.49 -14.34
CA LYS A 114 0.65 23.47 -15.39
C LYS A 114 0.41 22.98 -16.80
N ASP A 115 0.56 21.67 -17.03
CA ASP A 115 0.43 21.04 -18.34
C ASP A 115 -0.98 20.45 -18.59
N ALA A 116 -1.95 20.74 -17.72
CA ALA A 116 -3.33 20.25 -17.85
C ALA A 116 -4.18 21.19 -18.75
N ALA A 117 -3.73 21.46 -19.97
CA ALA A 117 -4.42 22.39 -20.86
C ALA A 117 -5.85 21.96 -21.21
N ASN A 118 -6.10 20.65 -21.29
CA ASN A 118 -7.41 20.09 -21.67
C ASN A 118 -8.31 19.82 -20.46
N VAL A 119 -7.82 20.01 -19.21
CA VAL A 119 -8.64 19.75 -18.01
C VAL A 119 -9.30 21.02 -17.52
N ALA A 120 -10.59 21.14 -17.79
CA ALA A 120 -11.38 22.27 -17.31
C ALA A 120 -11.64 22.15 -15.78
N ASN A 121 -11.81 23.33 -15.15
CA ASN A 121 -12.31 23.43 -13.77
C ASN A 121 -11.47 22.69 -12.69
N ILE A 122 -10.15 22.72 -12.79
CA ILE A 122 -9.23 22.04 -11.84
C ILE A 122 -9.54 22.41 -10.38
N ASN A 123 -9.89 23.66 -10.10
CA ASN A 123 -10.25 24.12 -8.75
C ASN A 123 -11.52 23.43 -8.24
N ILE A 124 -12.53 23.24 -9.08
CA ILE A 124 -13.76 22.51 -8.72
C ILE A 124 -13.45 21.04 -8.48
N ILE A 125 -12.63 20.43 -9.33
CA ILE A 125 -12.15 19.06 -9.16
C ILE A 125 -11.45 18.91 -7.79
N TYR A 126 -10.52 19.78 -7.45
CA TYR A 126 -9.84 19.77 -6.16
C TYR A 126 -10.82 19.89 -4.99
N LEU A 127 -11.77 20.83 -5.05
CA LEU A 127 -12.77 21.03 -4.00
C LEU A 127 -13.69 19.81 -3.83
N LEU A 128 -14.04 19.11 -4.91
CA LEU A 128 -14.80 17.85 -4.85
C LEU A 128 -14.00 16.74 -4.15
N PHE A 129 -12.72 16.59 -4.49
CA PHE A 129 -11.84 15.64 -3.80
C PHE A 129 -11.68 15.98 -2.31
N LEU A 130 -11.53 17.27 -1.98
CA LEU A 130 -11.47 17.76 -0.62
C LEU A 130 -12.78 17.46 0.14
N LEU A 131 -13.93 17.70 -0.49
CA LEU A 131 -15.25 17.40 0.06
C LEU A 131 -15.38 15.90 0.38
N ASN A 132 -14.96 15.01 -0.52
CA ASN A 132 -14.94 13.56 -0.27
C ASN A 132 -14.15 13.21 1.01
N THR A 133 -12.98 13.81 1.19
CA THR A 133 -12.14 13.60 2.37
C THR A 133 -12.81 14.11 3.64
N VAL A 134 -13.34 15.32 3.62
CA VAL A 134 -14.06 15.93 4.77
C VAL A 134 -15.26 15.08 5.18
N LEU A 135 -16.09 14.67 4.21
CA LEU A 135 -17.27 13.83 4.45
C LEU A 135 -16.88 12.46 5.02
N SER A 136 -15.78 11.88 4.56
CA SER A 136 -15.30 10.60 5.10
C SER A 136 -14.99 10.70 6.59
N TYR A 137 -14.38 11.78 7.06
CA TYR A 137 -14.06 11.99 8.48
C TYR A 137 -15.30 12.08 9.39
N LEU A 138 -16.42 12.58 8.90
CA LEU A 138 -17.62 12.72 9.72
C LEU A 138 -18.18 11.38 10.22
N PHE A 139 -17.93 10.29 9.51
CA PHE A 139 -18.54 8.98 9.77
C PHE A 139 -17.53 7.87 10.09
N SER A 140 -16.27 7.98 9.64
CA SER A 140 -15.26 6.91 9.70
C SER A 140 -14.94 6.41 11.13
N TYR A 141 -15.11 7.25 12.15
CA TYR A 141 -14.80 6.87 13.53
C TYR A 141 -15.60 5.66 14.03
N LYS A 142 -16.80 5.38 13.49
CA LYS A 142 -17.64 4.25 13.88
C LYS A 142 -17.13 2.91 13.37
N ARG A 143 -16.39 2.89 12.27
CA ARG A 143 -15.77 1.69 11.70
C ARG A 143 -14.80 1.04 12.69
N THR A 144 -14.05 1.85 13.41
CA THR A 144 -13.08 1.39 14.42
C THR A 144 -13.75 0.62 15.54
N LEU A 145 -14.96 0.99 15.96
CA LEU A 145 -15.70 0.25 16.97
C LEU A 145 -16.10 -1.14 16.51
N LEU A 146 -16.63 -1.25 15.27
CA LEU A 146 -16.99 -2.55 14.67
C LEU A 146 -15.76 -3.46 14.57
N SER A 147 -14.60 -2.89 14.18
CA SER A 147 -13.34 -3.63 14.13
C SER A 147 -12.88 -4.09 15.53
N ALA A 148 -13.01 -3.24 16.55
CA ALA A 148 -12.66 -3.57 17.93
C ALA A 148 -13.54 -4.71 18.52
N TYR A 149 -14.81 -4.77 18.13
CA TYR A 149 -15.72 -5.88 18.44
C TYR A 149 -15.53 -7.12 17.54
N GLN A 150 -14.44 -7.19 16.76
CA GLN A 150 -14.17 -8.30 15.81
C GLN A 150 -15.26 -8.49 14.73
N GLN A 151 -15.99 -7.41 14.40
CA GLN A 151 -17.07 -7.42 13.41
C GLN A 151 -16.69 -6.64 12.16
N ASN A 152 -15.41 -6.69 11.78
CA ASN A 152 -14.89 -5.97 10.62
C ASN A 152 -15.54 -6.41 9.30
N TYR A 153 -16.14 -7.62 9.27
CA TYR A 153 -16.88 -8.08 8.08
C TYR A 153 -18.02 -7.14 7.69
N ILE A 154 -18.64 -6.41 8.65
CA ILE A 154 -19.68 -5.42 8.37
C ILE A 154 -19.09 -4.25 7.56
N ASN A 155 -17.89 -3.78 7.93
CA ASN A 155 -17.19 -2.76 7.19
C ASN A 155 -16.87 -3.24 5.78
N THR A 156 -16.24 -4.42 5.67
CA THR A 156 -15.79 -4.99 4.38
C THR A 156 -16.96 -5.22 3.43
N VAL A 157 -18.03 -5.89 3.88
CA VAL A 157 -19.22 -6.17 3.02
C VAL A 157 -19.88 -4.87 2.55
N SER A 158 -20.02 -3.89 3.45
CA SER A 158 -20.61 -2.60 3.07
C SER A 158 -19.70 -1.85 2.06
N GLU A 159 -18.39 -1.83 2.29
CA GLU A 159 -17.43 -1.20 1.38
C GLU A 159 -17.44 -1.87 0.00
N ASP A 160 -17.40 -3.19 -0.05
CA ASP A 160 -17.39 -3.95 -1.30
C ASP A 160 -18.69 -3.74 -2.09
N LEU A 161 -19.87 -3.78 -1.42
CA LEU A 161 -21.15 -3.55 -2.06
C LEU A 161 -21.23 -2.16 -2.70
N PHE A 162 -20.87 -1.12 -1.95
CA PHE A 162 -20.86 0.24 -2.48
C PHE A 162 -19.74 0.49 -3.48
N ALA A 163 -18.63 -0.23 -3.41
CA ALA A 163 -17.60 -0.19 -4.43
C ALA A 163 -18.09 -0.79 -5.76
N LEU A 164 -18.80 -1.92 -5.72
CA LEU A 164 -19.43 -2.51 -6.90
C LEU A 164 -20.42 -1.53 -7.55
N LEU A 165 -21.34 -0.96 -6.76
CA LEU A 165 -22.28 0.03 -7.24
C LEU A 165 -21.57 1.24 -7.85
N LYS A 166 -20.57 1.77 -7.17
CA LYS A 166 -19.73 2.88 -7.63
C LYS A 166 -19.11 2.57 -8.99
N TYR A 167 -18.49 1.40 -9.14
CA TYR A 167 -17.82 1.02 -10.38
C TYR A 167 -18.77 0.94 -11.56
N VAL A 168 -19.94 0.35 -11.35
CA VAL A 168 -21.00 0.31 -12.39
C VAL A 168 -21.43 1.72 -12.80
N LEU A 169 -21.74 2.57 -11.83
CA LEU A 169 -22.17 3.95 -12.11
C LEU A 169 -21.04 4.78 -12.75
N GLN A 170 -19.79 4.59 -12.34
CA GLN A 170 -18.65 5.27 -12.93
C GLN A 170 -18.43 4.86 -14.38
N ILE A 171 -18.56 3.57 -14.73
CA ILE A 171 -18.51 3.10 -16.12
C ILE A 171 -19.60 3.77 -16.95
N LEU A 172 -20.86 3.79 -16.47
CA LEU A 172 -21.96 4.43 -17.16
C LEU A 172 -21.69 5.92 -17.43
N VAL A 173 -21.19 6.67 -16.43
CA VAL A 173 -20.87 8.09 -16.61
C VAL A 173 -19.70 8.30 -17.55
N LEU A 174 -18.69 7.45 -17.51
CA LEU A 174 -17.54 7.54 -18.41
C LEU A 174 -17.91 7.24 -19.85
N VAL A 175 -18.79 6.27 -20.09
CA VAL A 175 -19.23 5.90 -21.45
C VAL A 175 -20.21 6.89 -22.03
N ILE A 176 -21.24 7.30 -21.25
CA ILE A 176 -22.35 8.12 -21.75
C ILE A 176 -21.95 9.61 -21.78
N TYR A 177 -21.39 10.12 -20.67
CA TYR A 177 -21.15 11.56 -20.49
C TYR A 177 -19.71 11.97 -20.64
N LYS A 178 -18.75 11.02 -20.64
CA LYS A 178 -17.30 11.29 -20.67
C LYS A 178 -16.89 12.37 -19.66
N SER A 179 -17.52 12.36 -18.47
CA SER A 179 -17.39 13.42 -17.48
C SER A 179 -16.53 13.00 -16.28
N PHE A 180 -15.39 13.67 -16.09
CA PHE A 180 -14.55 13.48 -14.92
C PHE A 180 -15.21 13.97 -13.63
N ILE A 181 -15.95 15.10 -13.69
CA ILE A 181 -16.69 15.61 -12.55
C ILE A 181 -17.76 14.60 -12.11
N GLY A 182 -18.52 14.04 -13.08
CA GLY A 182 -19.50 12.98 -12.78
C GLY A 182 -18.86 11.74 -12.13
N TYR A 183 -17.70 11.33 -12.62
CA TYR A 183 -16.91 10.23 -12.02
C TYR A 183 -16.58 10.50 -10.55
N ILE A 184 -16.14 11.73 -10.21
CA ILE A 184 -15.80 12.12 -8.83
C ILE A 184 -17.05 12.21 -7.97
N VAL A 185 -18.15 12.79 -8.47
CA VAL A 185 -19.42 12.92 -7.73
C VAL A 185 -19.96 11.53 -7.35
N ILE A 186 -19.94 10.55 -8.26
CA ILE A 186 -20.32 9.17 -7.95
C ILE A 186 -19.43 8.60 -6.85
N ASN A 187 -18.11 8.85 -6.91
CA ASN A 187 -17.20 8.42 -5.85
C ASN A 187 -17.61 8.99 -4.48
N ILE A 188 -17.94 10.29 -4.43
CA ILE A 188 -18.37 10.97 -3.20
C ILE A 188 -19.67 10.36 -2.67
N VAL A 189 -20.67 10.22 -3.53
CA VAL A 189 -22.01 9.72 -3.14
C VAL A 189 -21.92 8.29 -2.62
N CYS A 190 -21.25 7.40 -3.33
CA CYS A 190 -21.12 5.99 -2.92
C CYS A 190 -20.30 5.85 -1.64
N ASN A 191 -19.19 6.58 -1.50
CA ASN A 191 -18.37 6.55 -0.28
C ASN A 191 -19.15 7.10 0.94
N CYS A 192 -19.90 8.19 0.75
CA CYS A 192 -20.75 8.76 1.79
C CYS A 192 -21.86 7.78 2.19
N ALA A 193 -22.54 7.18 1.21
CA ALA A 193 -23.60 6.18 1.46
C ALA A 193 -23.06 4.97 2.23
N ALA A 194 -21.90 4.42 1.85
CA ALA A 194 -21.25 3.34 2.59
C ALA A 194 -20.98 3.73 4.04
N ASN A 195 -20.42 4.91 4.26
CA ASN A 195 -20.13 5.42 5.60
C ASN A 195 -21.41 5.62 6.44
N VAL A 196 -22.49 6.13 5.84
CA VAL A 196 -23.78 6.32 6.50
C VAL A 196 -24.38 4.97 6.89
N VAL A 197 -24.40 4.00 5.98
CA VAL A 197 -24.91 2.64 6.25
C VAL A 197 -24.14 1.99 7.41
N ILE A 198 -22.81 2.03 7.37
CA ILE A 198 -21.96 1.52 8.45
C ILE A 198 -22.29 2.24 9.78
N ALA A 199 -22.45 3.54 9.74
CA ALA A 199 -22.81 4.35 10.91
C ALA A 199 -24.20 3.99 11.48
N CYS A 200 -25.18 3.74 10.61
CA CYS A 200 -26.54 3.31 11.01
C CYS A 200 -26.51 1.92 11.65
N VAL A 201 -25.82 0.96 11.02
CA VAL A 201 -25.65 -0.40 11.57
C VAL A 201 -24.95 -0.35 12.93
N CYS A 202 -23.88 0.44 13.06
CA CYS A 202 -23.17 0.63 14.31
C CYS A 202 -24.09 1.21 15.41
N ASN A 203 -24.89 2.23 15.11
CA ASN A 203 -25.82 2.84 16.07
C ASN A 203 -26.92 1.87 16.51
N LYS A 204 -27.48 1.07 15.57
CA LYS A 204 -28.51 0.09 15.86
C LYS A 204 -27.97 -1.03 16.77
N LYS A 205 -26.72 -1.45 16.55
CA LYS A 205 -26.09 -2.55 17.25
C LYS A 205 -25.53 -2.14 18.63
N TYR A 206 -25.08 -0.89 18.76
CA TYR A 206 -24.47 -0.35 19.98
C TYR A 206 -25.15 0.96 20.43
N PRO A 207 -26.44 0.91 20.85
CA PRO A 207 -27.22 2.10 21.22
C PRO A 207 -26.65 2.84 22.41
N PHE A 208 -25.90 2.17 23.28
CA PHE A 208 -25.28 2.75 24.47
C PHE A 208 -24.29 3.90 24.13
N ILE A 209 -23.70 3.93 22.92
CA ILE A 209 -22.81 5.02 22.49
C ILE A 209 -23.58 6.36 22.53
N SER A 210 -24.88 6.33 22.17
CA SER A 210 -25.72 7.53 22.21
C SER A 210 -26.05 7.95 23.63
N LYS A 211 -26.17 6.99 24.55
CA LYS A 211 -26.46 7.21 25.98
C LYS A 211 -25.29 7.93 26.67
N TYR A 212 -24.05 7.56 26.34
CA TYR A 212 -22.84 8.07 27.00
C TYR A 212 -22.14 9.19 26.21
N LYS A 213 -22.83 9.92 25.30
CA LYS A 213 -22.28 11.01 24.49
C LYS A 213 -21.68 12.19 25.27
N LYS A 214 -22.08 12.39 26.52
CA LYS A 214 -21.62 13.50 27.38
C LYS A 214 -20.48 13.11 28.29
N GLU A 215 -20.13 11.85 28.38
CA GLU A 215 -19.05 11.35 29.24
C GLU A 215 -17.69 11.85 28.76
N LYS A 216 -16.88 12.35 29.70
CA LYS A 216 -15.51 12.82 29.43
C LYS A 216 -14.53 11.64 29.56
N LEU A 217 -13.55 11.60 28.69
CA LEU A 217 -12.46 10.64 28.79
C LEU A 217 -11.59 10.95 30.01
N LEU A 218 -11.20 9.91 30.75
CA LEU A 218 -10.30 10.03 31.90
C LEU A 218 -8.94 10.63 31.44
N ALA A 219 -8.35 11.50 32.26
CA ALA A 219 -7.09 12.17 31.92
C ALA A 219 -5.95 11.17 31.68
N GLU A 220 -5.95 10.05 32.40
CA GLU A 220 -4.97 8.97 32.23
C GLU A 220 -5.12 8.28 30.87
N ASP A 221 -6.35 7.94 30.45
CA ASP A 221 -6.62 7.36 29.14
C ASP A 221 -6.25 8.31 28.01
N LYS A 222 -6.53 9.60 28.16
CA LYS A 222 -6.15 10.64 27.20
C LYS A 222 -4.62 10.71 27.02
N LYS A 223 -3.85 10.66 28.12
CA LYS A 223 -2.38 10.67 28.09
C LYS A 223 -1.81 9.40 27.43
N LYS A 224 -2.33 8.23 27.76
CA LYS A 224 -1.95 6.94 27.15
C LYS A 224 -2.24 6.96 25.65
N LEU A 225 -3.44 7.41 25.26
CA LEU A 225 -3.89 7.47 23.88
C LEU A 225 -3.00 8.42 23.04
N SER A 226 -2.74 9.63 23.53
CA SER A 226 -1.91 10.60 22.80
C SER A 226 -0.48 10.07 22.56
N LYS A 227 0.12 9.42 23.57
CA LYS A 227 1.44 8.79 23.41
C LYS A 227 1.44 7.66 22.36
N SER A 228 0.39 6.84 22.36
CA SER A 228 0.21 5.77 21.37
C SER A 228 0.03 6.33 19.96
N VAL A 229 -0.83 7.34 19.78
CA VAL A 229 -1.06 8.02 18.49
C VAL A 229 0.24 8.56 17.91
N VAL A 230 1.00 9.33 18.70
CA VAL A 230 2.27 9.92 18.25
C VAL A 230 3.26 8.82 17.82
N SER A 231 3.36 7.73 18.59
CA SER A 231 4.25 6.61 18.25
C SER A 231 3.85 5.94 16.93
N LEU A 232 2.56 5.72 16.70
CA LEU A 232 2.05 5.10 15.46
C LEU A 232 2.11 6.05 14.25
N MET A 233 1.96 7.36 14.48
CA MET A 233 2.14 8.36 13.42
C MET A 233 3.54 8.30 12.83
N TYR A 234 4.59 8.30 13.65
CA TYR A 234 5.98 8.22 13.16
C TYR A 234 6.24 7.01 12.27
N GLN A 235 5.57 5.89 12.54
CA GLN A 235 5.74 4.67 11.72
C GLN A 235 5.08 4.75 10.35
N LYS A 236 3.90 5.36 10.28
CA LYS A 236 3.07 5.36 9.07
C LYS A 236 3.34 6.55 8.14
N ILE A 237 3.90 7.64 8.68
CA ILE A 237 4.13 8.87 7.92
C ILE A 237 5.20 8.67 6.84
N GLY A 238 6.33 8.03 7.15
CA GLY A 238 7.48 7.97 6.25
C GLY A 238 7.14 7.43 4.85
N ALA A 239 6.62 6.22 4.77
CA ALA A 239 6.32 5.60 3.48
C ALA A 239 5.25 6.37 2.66
N LYS A 240 4.23 6.92 3.34
CA LYS A 240 3.19 7.70 2.65
C LYS A 240 3.70 9.06 2.18
N LEU A 241 4.59 9.71 2.95
CA LEU A 241 5.26 10.94 2.53
C LEU A 241 6.05 10.71 1.25
N VAL A 242 6.92 9.70 1.24
CA VAL A 242 7.73 9.37 0.06
C VAL A 242 6.83 9.18 -1.16
N THR A 243 5.82 8.31 -1.09
CA THR A 243 4.94 8.05 -2.23
C THR A 243 4.20 9.30 -2.70
N SER A 244 3.67 10.11 -1.78
CA SER A 244 2.93 11.32 -2.18
C SER A 244 3.82 12.40 -2.75
N THR A 245 5.01 12.60 -2.19
CA THR A 245 5.99 13.58 -2.72
C THR A 245 6.55 13.15 -4.06
N ASP A 246 6.85 11.87 -4.25
CA ASP A 246 7.28 11.33 -5.54
C ASP A 246 6.23 11.60 -6.64
N ASN A 247 4.95 11.31 -6.38
CA ASN A 247 3.88 11.58 -7.33
C ASN A 247 3.75 13.07 -7.68
N LEU A 248 3.89 13.96 -6.68
CA LEU A 248 3.84 15.40 -6.90
C LEU A 248 5.07 15.90 -7.70
N MET A 249 6.25 15.36 -7.46
CA MET A 249 7.45 15.69 -8.22
C MET A 249 7.36 15.20 -9.66
N ILE A 250 6.85 14.00 -9.91
CA ILE A 250 6.61 13.49 -11.26
C ILE A 250 5.60 14.37 -11.99
N SER A 251 4.53 14.79 -11.32
CA SER A 251 3.52 15.67 -11.92
C SER A 251 4.05 17.06 -12.22
N TYR A 252 4.95 17.58 -11.36
CA TYR A 252 5.65 18.83 -11.60
C TYR A 252 6.56 18.76 -12.82
N ALA A 253 7.26 17.65 -13.03
CA ALA A 253 8.06 17.42 -14.22
C ALA A 253 7.18 17.38 -15.48
N LYS A 254 6.19 16.47 -15.50
CA LYS A 254 5.23 16.34 -16.61
C LYS A 254 3.96 15.60 -16.13
N LEU A 255 2.83 16.28 -16.19
CA LEU A 255 1.55 15.74 -15.71
C LEU A 255 1.11 14.48 -16.48
N THR A 256 1.32 14.44 -17.80
CA THR A 256 1.01 13.27 -18.63
C THR A 256 1.81 12.04 -18.22
N LEU A 257 3.12 12.22 -17.89
CA LEU A 257 3.95 11.11 -17.37
C LEU A 257 3.42 10.59 -16.02
N MET A 258 2.90 11.48 -15.16
CA MET A 258 2.24 11.05 -13.93
C MET A 258 1.00 10.21 -14.22
N GLY A 259 0.19 10.61 -15.21
CA GLY A 259 -0.95 9.82 -15.68
C GLY A 259 -0.54 8.42 -16.13
N ILE A 260 0.46 8.32 -17.00
CA ILE A 260 0.97 7.03 -17.51
C ILE A 260 1.55 6.20 -16.35
N TYR A 261 2.44 6.78 -15.53
CA TYR A 261 3.06 6.11 -14.38
C TYR A 261 2.05 5.57 -13.38
N SER A 262 0.91 6.26 -13.20
CA SER A 262 -0.14 5.82 -12.28
C SER A 262 -0.74 4.47 -12.65
N ASN A 263 -0.74 4.09 -13.93
CA ASN A 263 -1.17 2.76 -14.38
C ASN A 263 -0.16 1.68 -13.95
N TYR A 264 1.13 1.93 -14.12
CA TYR A 264 2.19 1.04 -13.64
C TYR A 264 2.12 0.89 -12.12
N SER A 265 2.03 2.01 -11.42
CA SER A 265 1.90 2.04 -9.95
C SER A 265 0.67 1.28 -9.46
N MET A 266 -0.47 1.35 -10.18
CA MET A 266 -1.68 0.60 -9.85
C MET A 266 -1.44 -0.91 -9.96
N VAL A 267 -0.88 -1.40 -11.07
CA VAL A 267 -0.60 -2.83 -11.28
C VAL A 267 0.37 -3.34 -10.20
N VAL A 268 1.49 -2.63 -9.99
CA VAL A 268 2.49 -2.96 -8.97
C VAL A 268 1.87 -2.98 -7.57
N SER A 269 1.00 -2.01 -7.24
CA SER A 269 0.33 -1.91 -5.94
C SER A 269 -0.65 -3.05 -5.68
N ILE A 270 -1.40 -3.49 -6.71
CA ILE A 270 -2.31 -4.63 -6.63
C ILE A 270 -1.53 -5.89 -6.25
N VAL A 271 -0.47 -6.18 -6.99
CA VAL A 271 0.37 -7.36 -6.76
C VAL A 271 1.08 -7.27 -5.40
N SER A 272 1.65 -6.10 -5.06
CA SER A 272 2.30 -5.87 -3.76
C SER A 272 1.35 -6.13 -2.59
N ARG A 273 0.08 -5.69 -2.70
CA ARG A 273 -0.93 -5.90 -1.65
C ARG A 273 -1.27 -7.38 -1.45
N LEU A 274 -1.36 -8.14 -2.54
CA LEU A 274 -1.61 -9.59 -2.44
C LEU A 274 -0.46 -10.30 -1.73
N VAL A 275 0.78 -10.00 -2.11
CA VAL A 275 1.97 -10.58 -1.44
C VAL A 275 2.06 -10.14 0.02
N TYR A 276 1.83 -8.86 0.30
CA TYR A 276 1.84 -8.33 1.66
C TYR A 276 0.83 -9.04 2.57
N ASN A 277 -0.39 -9.31 2.11
CA ASN A 277 -1.41 -10.03 2.87
C ASN A 277 -0.95 -11.45 3.24
N VAL A 278 -0.25 -12.13 2.33
CA VAL A 278 0.33 -13.46 2.60
C VAL A 278 1.43 -13.35 3.66
N LEU A 279 2.33 -12.39 3.52
CA LEU A 279 3.44 -12.19 4.46
C LEU A 279 2.96 -11.75 5.86
N GLN A 280 1.91 -10.95 5.94
CA GLN A 280 1.30 -10.52 7.21
C GLN A 280 0.79 -11.70 8.06
N SER A 281 0.38 -12.81 7.45
CA SER A 281 -0.04 -14.01 8.17
C SER A 281 1.06 -14.63 9.05
N VAL A 282 2.32 -14.32 8.76
CA VAL A 282 3.50 -14.84 9.46
C VAL A 282 3.85 -14.05 10.72
N ILE A 283 3.31 -12.83 10.91
CA ILE A 283 3.67 -11.93 12.03
C ILE A 283 3.48 -12.61 13.39
N GLY A 284 2.35 -13.29 13.60
CA GLY A 284 2.09 -13.97 14.87
C GLY A 284 3.11 -15.06 15.19
N SER A 285 3.46 -15.87 14.21
CA SER A 285 4.49 -16.91 14.35
C SER A 285 5.88 -16.33 14.61
N MET A 286 6.21 -15.23 13.91
CA MET A 286 7.46 -14.50 14.14
C MET A 286 7.49 -13.87 15.53
N GLY A 287 6.38 -13.32 16.03
CA GLY A 287 6.28 -12.80 17.39
C GLY A 287 6.60 -13.85 18.45
N ASN A 288 5.99 -15.04 18.33
CA ASN A 288 6.27 -16.16 19.21
C ASN A 288 7.72 -16.62 19.13
N LEU A 289 8.33 -16.60 17.94
CA LEU A 289 9.75 -16.95 17.77
C LEU A 289 10.67 -15.90 18.42
N MET A 290 10.34 -14.62 18.33
CA MET A 290 11.19 -13.55 18.89
C MET A 290 11.26 -13.57 20.42
N VAL A 291 10.28 -14.15 21.10
CA VAL A 291 10.26 -14.29 22.58
C VAL A 291 11.12 -15.46 23.07
N GLN A 292 11.42 -16.46 22.24
CA GLN A 292 12.28 -17.58 22.60
C GLN A 292 13.74 -17.13 22.79
N ASP A 293 14.53 -17.84 23.59
CA ASP A 293 15.95 -17.49 23.82
C ASP A 293 16.94 -18.17 22.84
N ASP A 294 16.44 -19.04 21.95
CA ASP A 294 17.25 -19.76 20.97
C ASP A 294 17.61 -18.85 19.78
N LYS A 295 18.87 -18.32 19.81
CA LYS A 295 19.41 -17.44 18.76
C LYS A 295 19.64 -18.17 17.43
N GLU A 296 20.03 -19.45 17.49
CA GLU A 296 20.34 -20.25 16.32
C GLU A 296 19.05 -20.55 15.54
N LEU A 297 18.01 -20.96 16.23
CA LEU A 297 16.68 -21.18 15.66
C LEU A 297 16.12 -19.89 15.03
N LYS A 298 16.20 -18.75 15.75
CA LYS A 298 15.79 -17.44 15.21
C LYS A 298 16.51 -17.11 13.92
N GLY A 299 17.83 -17.25 13.90
CA GLY A 299 18.64 -16.97 12.72
C GLY A 299 18.32 -17.87 11.53
N LYS A 300 18.10 -19.17 11.79
CA LYS A 300 17.73 -20.15 10.76
C LYS A 300 16.36 -19.86 10.18
N VAL A 301 15.33 -19.71 11.00
CA VAL A 301 13.95 -19.43 10.54
C VAL A 301 13.89 -18.10 9.81
N TYR A 302 14.57 -17.07 10.30
CA TYR A 302 14.64 -15.78 9.62
C TYR A 302 15.31 -15.90 8.24
N THR A 303 16.43 -16.64 8.12
CA THR A 303 17.10 -16.85 6.83
C THR A 303 16.20 -17.58 5.83
N GLU A 304 15.46 -18.60 6.28
CA GLU A 304 14.49 -19.30 5.45
C GLU A 304 13.33 -18.37 5.01
N PHE A 305 12.87 -17.50 5.91
CA PHE A 305 11.84 -16.52 5.60
C PHE A 305 12.30 -15.45 4.60
N VAL A 306 13.55 -14.97 4.73
CA VAL A 306 14.17 -14.07 3.74
C VAL A 306 14.26 -14.74 2.37
N PHE A 307 14.66 -16.01 2.32
CA PHE A 307 14.72 -16.78 1.07
C PHE A 307 13.32 -16.97 0.44
N ALA A 308 12.33 -17.34 1.23
CA ALA A 308 10.95 -17.47 0.76
C ALA A 308 10.45 -16.15 0.17
N THR A 309 10.68 -15.03 0.86
CA THR A 309 10.31 -13.70 0.38
C THR A 309 11.06 -13.36 -0.92
N PHE A 310 12.37 -13.65 -0.98
CA PHE A 310 13.15 -13.50 -2.22
C PHE A 310 12.52 -14.29 -3.37
N ALA A 311 12.23 -15.57 -3.17
CA ALA A 311 11.67 -16.41 -4.23
C ALA A 311 10.34 -15.86 -4.78
N PHE A 312 9.45 -15.36 -3.90
CA PHE A 312 8.19 -14.71 -4.31
C PHE A 312 8.42 -13.41 -5.09
N TYR A 313 9.23 -12.49 -4.56
CA TYR A 313 9.46 -11.21 -5.23
C TYR A 313 10.28 -11.37 -6.50
N PHE A 314 11.19 -12.32 -6.56
CA PHE A 314 11.93 -12.66 -7.77
C PHE A 314 11.00 -13.19 -8.86
N PHE A 315 10.09 -14.11 -8.53
CA PHE A 315 9.09 -14.62 -9.47
C PHE A 315 8.28 -13.49 -10.10
N ILE A 316 7.77 -12.57 -9.27
CA ILE A 316 6.94 -11.46 -9.74
C ILE A 316 7.78 -10.45 -10.54
N SER A 317 9.01 -10.15 -10.11
CA SER A 317 9.90 -9.21 -10.82
C SER A 317 10.26 -9.71 -12.22
N VAL A 318 10.54 -11.02 -12.37
CA VAL A 318 10.77 -11.66 -13.67
C VAL A 318 9.51 -11.60 -14.54
N GLY A 319 8.33 -11.84 -13.92
CA GLY A 319 7.04 -11.68 -14.59
C GLY A 319 6.79 -10.24 -15.05
N PHE A 320 7.07 -9.25 -14.23
CA PHE A 320 6.98 -7.84 -14.62
C PHE A 320 7.97 -7.50 -15.74
N ALA A 321 9.20 -7.98 -15.67
CA ALA A 321 10.20 -7.71 -16.70
C ALA A 321 9.80 -8.24 -18.09
N GLY A 322 9.16 -9.42 -18.14
CA GLY A 322 8.72 -10.00 -19.40
C GLY A 322 7.33 -9.55 -19.89
N CYS A 323 6.45 -9.11 -18.96
CA CYS A 323 5.03 -8.94 -19.30
C CYS A 323 4.48 -7.53 -19.10
N LEU A 324 5.07 -6.68 -18.23
CA LEU A 324 4.42 -5.45 -17.78
C LEU A 324 4.19 -4.45 -18.92
N GLU A 325 5.17 -4.23 -19.78
CA GLU A 325 5.03 -3.32 -20.93
C GLU A 325 3.96 -3.84 -21.91
N ARG A 326 4.01 -5.12 -22.27
CA ARG A 326 3.02 -5.74 -23.16
C ARG A 326 1.60 -5.72 -22.56
N PHE A 327 1.51 -5.92 -21.25
CA PHE A 327 0.23 -5.82 -20.55
C PHE A 327 -0.34 -4.41 -20.61
N ILE A 328 0.47 -3.37 -20.33
CA ILE A 328 0.03 -1.98 -20.41
C ILE A 328 -0.34 -1.61 -21.85
N GLU A 329 0.46 -2.03 -22.84
CA GLU A 329 0.16 -1.80 -24.26
C GLU A 329 -1.17 -2.41 -24.66
N LEU A 330 -1.43 -3.67 -24.26
CA LEU A 330 -2.66 -4.38 -24.56
C LEU A 330 -3.87 -3.77 -23.85
N TRP A 331 -3.70 -3.37 -22.61
CA TRP A 331 -4.76 -2.90 -21.74
C TRP A 331 -5.09 -1.42 -21.93
N ALA A 332 -4.09 -0.56 -22.04
CA ALA A 332 -4.27 0.89 -22.12
C ALA A 332 -3.94 1.49 -23.50
N GLY A 333 -3.12 0.80 -24.30
CA GLY A 333 -2.68 1.24 -25.61
C GLY A 333 -1.20 1.63 -25.65
N LYS A 334 -0.64 1.79 -26.88
CA LYS A 334 0.78 2.08 -27.11
C LYS A 334 1.24 3.38 -26.47
N ASP A 335 0.41 4.42 -26.50
CA ASP A 335 0.73 5.75 -25.96
C ASP A 335 0.86 5.77 -24.42
N TRP A 336 0.49 4.66 -23.76
CA TRP A 336 0.57 4.49 -22.31
C TRP A 336 1.78 3.68 -21.86
N VAL A 337 2.66 3.29 -22.77
CA VAL A 337 3.88 2.53 -22.46
C VAL A 337 5.00 3.48 -22.07
N LEU A 338 5.56 3.29 -20.89
CA LEU A 338 6.75 4.03 -20.43
C LEU A 338 8.01 3.52 -21.12
N SER A 339 9.04 4.35 -21.11
CA SER A 339 10.37 3.92 -21.56
C SER A 339 10.83 2.67 -20.78
N PRO A 340 11.53 1.73 -21.44
CA PRO A 340 12.03 0.51 -20.82
C PRO A 340 12.87 0.74 -19.55
N TRP A 341 13.63 1.84 -19.53
CA TRP A 341 14.44 2.20 -18.37
C TRP A 341 13.59 2.61 -17.16
N ILE A 342 12.47 3.31 -17.38
CA ILE A 342 11.53 3.66 -16.31
C ILE A 342 10.89 2.38 -15.76
N THR A 343 10.45 1.50 -16.66
CA THR A 343 9.89 0.18 -16.28
C THR A 343 10.89 -0.62 -15.45
N PHE A 344 12.17 -0.62 -15.85
CA PHE A 344 13.23 -1.28 -15.10
C PHE A 344 13.40 -0.72 -13.69
N ILE A 345 13.45 0.62 -13.53
CA ILE A 345 13.56 1.25 -12.20
C ILE A 345 12.34 0.93 -11.34
N VAL A 346 11.13 0.90 -11.92
CA VAL A 346 9.91 0.50 -11.21
C VAL A 346 10.03 -0.94 -10.69
N ILE A 347 10.53 -1.87 -11.49
CA ILE A 347 10.75 -3.27 -11.10
C ILE A 347 11.81 -3.37 -10.00
N VAL A 348 12.92 -2.63 -10.11
CA VAL A 348 13.96 -2.56 -9.08
C VAL A 348 13.38 -2.06 -7.76
N ASN A 349 12.62 -0.96 -7.77
CA ASN A 349 11.97 -0.42 -6.57
C ASN A 349 10.96 -1.39 -5.97
N PHE A 350 10.19 -2.10 -6.78
CA PHE A 350 9.32 -3.18 -6.33
C PHE A 350 10.09 -4.29 -5.63
N PHE A 351 11.16 -4.79 -6.25
CA PHE A 351 12.00 -5.85 -5.68
C PHE A 351 12.66 -5.42 -4.37
N LEU A 352 13.25 -4.23 -4.32
CA LEU A 352 13.87 -3.68 -3.11
C LEU A 352 12.85 -3.52 -1.97
N THR A 353 11.65 -3.00 -2.26
CA THR A 353 10.55 -2.89 -1.29
C THR A 353 10.14 -4.26 -0.77
N GLY A 354 10.10 -5.26 -1.65
CA GLY A 354 9.79 -6.64 -1.29
C GLY A 354 10.84 -7.26 -0.38
N MET A 355 12.10 -7.09 -0.71
CA MET A 355 13.21 -7.64 0.09
C MET A 355 13.35 -7.02 1.48
N ARG A 356 12.71 -5.89 1.74
CA ARG A 356 12.62 -5.27 3.08
C ARG A 356 11.55 -5.93 3.97
N GLN A 357 10.54 -6.61 3.38
CA GLN A 357 9.39 -7.13 4.14
C GLN A 357 9.76 -8.06 5.30
N PRO A 358 10.75 -8.98 5.21
CA PRO A 358 11.17 -9.79 6.36
C PRO A 358 11.63 -8.94 7.55
N ASN A 359 12.38 -7.87 7.29
CA ASN A 359 12.81 -6.94 8.34
C ASN A 359 11.60 -6.21 8.95
N VAL A 360 10.71 -5.68 8.13
CA VAL A 360 9.50 -4.97 8.56
C VAL A 360 8.64 -5.86 9.45
N ILE A 361 8.42 -7.13 9.06
CA ILE A 361 7.63 -8.10 9.82
C ILE A 361 8.28 -8.41 11.17
N VAL A 362 9.61 -8.59 11.22
CA VAL A 362 10.32 -8.82 12.49
C VAL A 362 10.28 -7.56 13.37
N ILE A 363 10.40 -6.37 12.80
CA ILE A 363 10.27 -5.08 13.51
C ILE A 363 8.89 -4.95 14.15
N GLU A 364 7.84 -5.29 13.40
CA GLU A 364 6.46 -5.28 13.89
C GLU A 364 6.26 -6.33 14.98
N ALA A 365 6.70 -7.57 14.75
CA ALA A 365 6.56 -8.69 15.67
C ALA A 365 7.32 -8.48 16.99
N ALA A 366 8.51 -7.85 16.94
CA ALA A 366 9.34 -7.57 18.11
C ALA A 366 9.09 -6.18 18.73
N GLY A 367 8.21 -5.36 18.17
CA GLY A 367 7.88 -4.03 18.70
C GLY A 367 9.04 -3.02 18.64
N LEU A 368 9.96 -3.13 17.66
CA LEU A 368 11.18 -2.33 17.60
C LEU A 368 10.98 -0.90 17.06
N PHE A 369 9.76 -0.45 16.95
CA PHE A 369 9.39 0.82 16.32
C PHE A 369 10.12 2.05 16.88
N ASN A 370 10.32 2.10 18.19
CA ASN A 370 11.00 3.23 18.84
C ASN A 370 12.47 3.38 18.43
N LYS A 371 13.10 2.27 17.98
CA LYS A 371 14.50 2.24 17.52
C LYS A 371 14.68 2.74 16.08
N LEU A 372 13.56 2.90 15.36
CA LEU A 372 13.56 3.22 13.93
C LEU A 372 12.98 4.61 13.62
N ARG A 373 12.72 5.45 14.63
CA ARG A 373 12.18 6.81 14.41
C ARG A 373 13.09 7.67 13.54
N ALA A 374 14.38 7.68 13.85
CA ALA A 374 15.35 8.44 13.07
C ALA A 374 15.44 7.92 11.63
N LYS A 375 15.36 6.59 11.42
CA LYS A 375 15.32 5.99 10.08
C LYS A 375 14.16 6.53 9.25
N ALA A 376 12.94 6.62 9.80
CA ALA A 376 11.79 7.10 9.06
C ALA A 376 11.95 8.56 8.59
N VAL A 377 12.54 9.41 9.43
CA VAL A 377 12.85 10.79 9.04
C VAL A 377 13.96 10.83 8.00
N SER A 378 15.05 10.09 8.20
CA SER A 378 16.17 10.04 7.26
C SER A 378 15.75 9.52 5.88
N GLU A 379 14.87 8.52 5.81
CA GLU A 379 14.31 7.99 4.56
C GLU A 379 13.61 9.09 3.76
N VAL A 380 12.74 9.85 4.40
CA VAL A 380 12.01 10.96 3.76
C VAL A 380 12.95 12.07 3.32
N VAL A 381 13.89 12.48 4.17
CA VAL A 381 14.82 13.57 3.85
C VAL A 381 15.74 13.17 2.69
N VAL A 382 16.31 11.98 2.73
CA VAL A 382 17.22 11.51 1.65
C VAL A 382 16.43 11.34 0.35
N ASN A 383 15.23 10.73 0.38
CA ASN A 383 14.40 10.62 -0.80
C ASN A 383 14.10 12.00 -1.39
N LEU A 384 13.60 12.95 -0.59
CA LEU A 384 13.24 14.29 -1.04
C LEU A 384 14.44 15.03 -1.64
N VAL A 385 15.57 15.06 -0.93
CA VAL A 385 16.79 15.77 -1.35
C VAL A 385 17.35 15.18 -2.65
N VAL A 386 17.48 13.86 -2.73
CA VAL A 386 18.04 13.18 -3.91
C VAL A 386 17.09 13.30 -5.09
N SER A 387 15.78 13.13 -4.90
CA SER A 387 14.78 13.29 -5.95
C SER A 387 14.75 14.72 -6.50
N LEU A 388 14.81 15.75 -5.64
CA LEU A 388 14.88 17.14 -6.07
C LEU A 388 16.20 17.47 -6.78
N LEU A 389 17.32 16.94 -6.32
CA LEU A 389 18.61 17.12 -6.96
C LEU A 389 18.60 16.51 -8.37
N PHE A 390 18.11 15.28 -8.51
CA PHE A 390 18.04 14.62 -9.81
C PHE A 390 17.02 15.28 -10.74
N LEU A 391 15.88 15.74 -10.20
CA LEU A 391 14.81 16.38 -10.96
C LEU A 391 15.21 17.79 -11.44
N ILE A 392 15.75 18.62 -10.53
CA ILE A 392 15.95 20.06 -10.80
C ILE A 392 17.36 20.34 -11.32
N VAL A 393 18.40 19.70 -10.74
CA VAL A 393 19.80 19.99 -11.08
C VAL A 393 20.28 19.16 -12.27
N LEU A 394 19.87 17.87 -12.31
CA LEU A 394 20.27 16.95 -13.38
C LEU A 394 19.23 16.82 -14.50
N ASP A 395 18.07 17.47 -14.37
CA ASP A 395 16.97 17.48 -15.35
C ASP A 395 16.54 16.07 -15.81
N MET A 396 16.52 15.13 -14.84
CA MET A 396 16.23 13.71 -15.13
C MET A 396 14.74 13.38 -15.13
N GLU A 397 13.86 14.35 -15.05
CA GLU A 397 12.39 14.17 -15.04
C GLU A 397 11.94 13.03 -14.08
N ILE A 398 11.08 12.12 -14.56
CA ILE A 398 10.59 10.96 -13.79
C ILE A 398 11.71 10.00 -13.34
N TYR A 399 12.78 9.87 -14.13
CA TYR A 399 13.91 9.02 -13.77
C TYR A 399 14.55 9.46 -12.46
N GLY A 400 14.72 10.79 -12.30
CA GLY A 400 15.31 11.37 -11.11
C GLY A 400 14.52 11.05 -9.85
N VAL A 401 13.20 11.15 -9.92
CA VAL A 401 12.32 10.85 -8.78
C VAL A 401 12.38 9.37 -8.40
N LEU A 402 12.25 8.48 -9.38
CA LEU A 402 12.28 7.03 -9.13
C LEU A 402 13.65 6.54 -8.65
N LEU A 403 14.75 7.11 -9.16
CA LEU A 403 16.10 6.82 -8.67
C LEU A 403 16.32 7.38 -7.26
N GLY A 404 15.76 8.54 -6.93
CA GLY A 404 15.79 9.08 -5.56
C GLY A 404 15.18 8.10 -4.55
N THR A 405 14.06 7.46 -4.92
CA THR A 405 13.46 6.39 -4.13
C THR A 405 14.38 5.17 -4.02
N THR A 406 15.02 4.74 -5.12
CA THR A 406 16.02 3.66 -5.09
C THR A 406 17.18 3.99 -4.15
N VAL A 407 17.75 5.19 -4.27
CA VAL A 407 18.87 5.65 -3.43
C VAL A 407 18.48 5.69 -1.95
N SER A 408 17.31 6.23 -1.60
CA SER A 408 16.85 6.27 -0.20
C SER A 408 16.64 4.87 0.39
N MET A 409 16.13 3.92 -0.40
CA MET A 409 15.99 2.53 0.04
C MET A 409 17.34 1.88 0.29
N VAL A 410 18.30 2.04 -0.63
CA VAL A 410 19.62 1.41 -0.54
C VAL A 410 20.47 2.04 0.56
N SER A 411 20.50 3.37 0.65
CA SER A 411 21.37 4.09 1.58
C SER A 411 20.85 4.14 3.02
N VAL A 412 19.52 4.13 3.22
CA VAL A 412 18.91 4.28 4.55
C VAL A 412 18.19 3.01 4.99
N CYS A 413 17.22 2.55 4.22
CA CYS A 413 16.26 1.56 4.69
C CYS A 413 16.91 0.19 4.91
N ILE A 414 17.61 -0.33 3.90
CA ILE A 414 18.19 -1.67 3.91
C ILE A 414 19.18 -1.84 5.06
N TRP A 415 20.04 -0.85 5.27
CA TRP A 415 21.04 -0.91 6.34
C TRP A 415 20.41 -0.79 7.72
N TRP A 416 19.62 0.24 7.93
CA TRP A 416 19.09 0.55 9.25
C TRP A 416 18.12 -0.50 9.77
N GLU A 417 17.21 -0.98 8.93
CA GLU A 417 16.26 -2.04 9.27
C GLU A 417 16.99 -3.34 9.57
N THR A 418 17.94 -3.74 8.72
CA THR A 418 18.73 -4.96 8.91
C THR A 418 19.55 -4.92 10.18
N LEU A 419 20.28 -3.81 10.44
CA LEU A 419 21.08 -3.67 11.65
C LEU A 419 20.20 -3.68 12.91
N ALA A 420 19.03 -3.02 12.87
CA ALA A 420 18.11 -3.04 14.00
C ALA A 420 17.57 -4.44 14.30
N VAL A 421 17.13 -5.18 13.28
CA VAL A 421 16.63 -6.55 13.41
C VAL A 421 17.72 -7.48 13.98
N HIS A 422 18.91 -7.44 13.40
CA HIS A 422 20.01 -8.33 13.84
C HIS A 422 20.52 -7.97 15.25
N LYS A 423 20.59 -6.67 15.59
CA LYS A 423 21.05 -6.23 16.91
C LYS A 423 20.05 -6.48 18.03
N TYR A 424 18.76 -6.18 17.79
CA TYR A 424 17.77 -6.13 18.88
C TYR A 424 16.85 -7.36 18.92
N ALA A 425 16.53 -7.99 17.77
CA ALA A 425 15.61 -9.14 17.73
C ALA A 425 16.36 -10.47 17.64
N LEU A 426 17.21 -10.63 16.64
CA LEU A 426 17.88 -11.90 16.36
C LEU A 426 19.12 -12.12 17.22
N LYS A 427 19.86 -11.06 17.54
CA LYS A 427 21.14 -11.07 18.27
C LYS A 427 22.21 -11.93 17.57
N VAL A 428 22.26 -11.86 16.23
CA VAL A 428 23.23 -12.55 15.37
C VAL A 428 23.87 -11.56 14.40
N SER A 429 25.01 -11.93 13.81
CA SER A 429 25.73 -11.08 12.84
C SER A 429 24.91 -10.83 11.56
N PRO A 430 24.84 -9.59 11.05
CA PRO A 430 24.15 -9.26 9.82
C PRO A 430 24.94 -9.60 8.53
N LEU A 431 26.23 -9.98 8.63
CA LEU A 431 27.10 -10.20 7.47
C LEU A 431 26.53 -11.25 6.50
N ARG A 432 26.02 -12.36 7.04
CA ARG A 432 25.41 -13.42 6.23
C ARG A 432 24.15 -12.93 5.49
N TYR A 433 23.38 -12.05 6.11
CA TYR A 433 22.22 -11.44 5.48
C TYR A 433 22.66 -10.59 4.28
N PHE A 434 23.63 -9.68 4.46
CA PHE A 434 24.10 -8.82 3.37
C PHE A 434 24.72 -9.60 2.22
N SER A 435 25.51 -10.64 2.51
CA SER A 435 26.07 -11.53 1.48
C SER A 435 24.95 -12.21 0.66
N ASN A 436 23.92 -12.75 1.33
CA ASN A 436 22.78 -13.34 0.65
C ASN A 436 21.97 -12.29 -0.12
N TYR A 437 21.81 -11.08 0.43
CA TYR A 437 21.08 -10.00 -0.20
C TYR A 437 21.71 -9.57 -1.53
N ILE A 438 23.04 -9.40 -1.56
CA ILE A 438 23.79 -9.10 -2.80
C ILE A 438 23.64 -10.24 -3.81
N LYS A 439 23.75 -11.49 -3.37
CA LYS A 439 23.50 -12.66 -4.22
C LYS A 439 22.08 -12.62 -4.83
N TYR A 440 21.06 -12.33 -4.02
CA TYR A 440 19.68 -12.29 -4.47
C TYR A 440 19.40 -11.12 -5.45
N LEU A 441 20.04 -9.97 -5.22
CA LEU A 441 20.01 -8.86 -6.18
C LEU A 441 20.60 -9.26 -7.52
N PHE A 442 21.76 -9.90 -7.52
CA PHE A 442 22.41 -10.38 -8.75
C PHE A 442 21.52 -11.38 -9.50
N VAL A 443 20.99 -12.38 -8.79
CA VAL A 443 20.10 -13.42 -9.37
C VAL A 443 18.85 -12.78 -9.96
N ALA A 444 18.21 -11.83 -9.26
CA ALA A 444 17.04 -11.12 -9.73
C ALA A 444 17.36 -10.28 -10.97
N SER A 445 18.50 -9.58 -10.99
CA SER A 445 18.93 -8.78 -12.13
C SER A 445 19.14 -9.64 -13.38
N VAL A 446 19.82 -10.79 -13.24
CA VAL A 446 20.02 -11.75 -14.34
C VAL A 446 18.68 -12.29 -14.86
N GLY A 447 17.79 -12.69 -13.96
CA GLY A 447 16.47 -13.21 -14.34
C GLY A 447 15.60 -12.19 -15.05
N CYS A 448 15.54 -10.95 -14.51
CA CYS A 448 14.77 -9.86 -15.13
C CYS A 448 15.34 -9.46 -16.51
N PHE A 449 16.67 -9.39 -16.63
CA PHE A 449 17.34 -9.11 -17.90
C PHE A 449 17.00 -10.15 -18.96
N LEU A 450 17.15 -11.44 -18.65
CA LEU A 450 16.81 -12.53 -19.54
C LEU A 450 15.33 -12.52 -19.93
N ALA A 451 14.43 -12.31 -18.96
CA ALA A 451 13.00 -12.24 -19.21
C ALA A 451 12.63 -11.10 -20.15
N TYR A 452 13.19 -9.91 -19.93
CA TYR A 452 12.96 -8.76 -20.79
C TYR A 452 13.38 -9.02 -22.25
N PHE A 453 14.64 -9.45 -22.46
CA PHE A 453 15.15 -9.65 -23.82
C PHE A 453 14.48 -10.81 -24.55
N LEU A 454 14.27 -11.96 -23.88
CA LEU A 454 13.63 -13.10 -24.51
C LEU A 454 12.13 -12.83 -24.78
N SER A 455 11.43 -12.13 -23.88
CA SER A 455 10.06 -11.74 -24.13
C SER A 455 9.94 -10.74 -25.30
N LYS A 456 10.87 -9.81 -25.41
CA LYS A 456 10.89 -8.83 -26.51
C LYS A 456 11.16 -9.48 -27.87
N ALA A 457 11.92 -10.59 -27.90
CA ALA A 457 12.20 -11.35 -29.12
C ALA A 457 11.01 -12.19 -29.63
N VAL A 458 9.92 -12.29 -28.85
CA VAL A 458 8.70 -13.02 -29.26
C VAL A 458 7.98 -12.24 -30.35
N PRO A 459 7.85 -12.78 -31.61
CA PRO A 459 7.24 -12.10 -32.75
C PRO A 459 5.71 -12.18 -32.75
N LEU A 460 5.09 -12.30 -31.58
CA LEU A 460 3.64 -12.40 -31.39
C LEU A 460 3.12 -11.15 -30.68
N ASP A 461 2.06 -10.57 -31.24
CA ASP A 461 1.38 -9.43 -30.65
C ASP A 461 0.13 -9.81 -29.85
N GLY A 462 -0.44 -8.85 -29.13
CA GLY A 462 -1.69 -9.03 -28.42
C GLY A 462 -1.63 -10.03 -27.25
N PHE A 463 -2.75 -10.67 -26.99
CA PHE A 463 -2.91 -11.58 -25.85
C PHE A 463 -2.02 -12.84 -25.94
N LEU A 464 -1.83 -13.38 -27.14
CA LEU A 464 -0.95 -14.53 -27.35
C LEU A 464 0.51 -14.18 -27.03
N GLY A 465 0.99 -13.01 -27.46
CA GLY A 465 2.33 -12.55 -27.14
C GLY A 465 2.52 -12.37 -25.63
N LEU A 466 1.52 -11.86 -24.93
CA LEU A 466 1.54 -11.73 -23.46
C LEU A 466 1.61 -13.11 -22.77
N MET A 467 0.80 -14.09 -23.21
CA MET A 467 0.82 -15.45 -22.65
C MET A 467 2.17 -16.13 -22.86
N VAL A 468 2.74 -16.05 -24.05
CA VAL A 468 4.05 -16.64 -24.35
C VAL A 468 5.16 -15.96 -23.54
N SER A 469 5.13 -14.62 -23.40
CA SER A 469 6.07 -13.89 -22.54
C SER A 469 5.95 -14.30 -21.07
N GLY A 470 4.72 -14.56 -20.61
CA GLY A 470 4.48 -15.09 -19.26
C GLY A 470 5.07 -16.48 -19.06
N LEU A 471 4.89 -17.40 -20.01
CA LEU A 471 5.48 -18.74 -19.95
C LEU A 471 7.02 -18.68 -19.97
N ILE A 472 7.61 -17.85 -20.84
CA ILE A 472 9.05 -17.62 -20.88
C ILE A 472 9.54 -17.10 -19.52
N SER A 473 8.84 -16.16 -18.92
CA SER A 473 9.19 -15.60 -17.59
C SER A 473 9.17 -16.67 -16.51
N VAL A 474 8.18 -17.57 -16.51
CA VAL A 474 8.11 -18.70 -15.57
C VAL A 474 9.29 -19.66 -15.76
N VAL A 475 9.61 -20.01 -17.01
CA VAL A 475 10.75 -20.90 -17.32
C VAL A 475 12.07 -20.25 -16.85
N ILE A 476 12.28 -18.97 -17.16
CA ILE A 476 13.49 -18.23 -16.73
C ILE A 476 13.60 -18.21 -15.22
N TYR A 477 12.49 -17.89 -14.51
CA TYR A 477 12.46 -17.92 -13.06
C TYR A 477 12.93 -19.26 -12.50
N ILE A 478 12.36 -20.38 -13.00
CA ILE A 478 12.71 -21.73 -12.55
C ILE A 478 14.18 -22.04 -12.83
N VAL A 479 14.63 -21.81 -14.07
CA VAL A 479 16.01 -22.11 -14.49
C VAL A 479 17.03 -21.31 -13.69
N VAL A 480 16.84 -19.99 -13.59
CA VAL A 480 17.77 -19.11 -12.87
C VAL A 480 17.76 -19.43 -11.38
N LEU A 481 16.60 -19.68 -10.77
CA LEU A 481 16.50 -20.06 -9.36
C LEU A 481 17.24 -21.38 -9.09
N LEU A 482 17.09 -22.39 -9.95
CA LEU A 482 17.77 -23.69 -9.80
C LEU A 482 19.29 -23.58 -9.99
N ILE A 483 19.76 -22.83 -10.98
CA ILE A 483 21.18 -22.62 -11.23
C ILE A 483 21.87 -21.96 -10.04
N PHE A 484 21.34 -20.86 -9.55
CA PHE A 484 22.00 -20.04 -8.54
C PHE A 484 21.68 -20.43 -7.09
N CYS A 485 20.50 -21.00 -6.83
CA CYS A 485 20.02 -21.33 -5.49
C CYS A 485 19.82 -22.82 -5.23
N GLY A 486 19.73 -23.66 -6.26
CA GLY A 486 19.38 -25.08 -6.14
C GLY A 486 20.31 -25.92 -5.26
N ARG A 487 21.60 -25.55 -5.17
CA ARG A 487 22.59 -26.23 -4.31
C ARG A 487 22.57 -25.74 -2.86
N SER A 488 21.90 -24.61 -2.55
CA SER A 488 21.89 -24.04 -1.19
C SER A 488 21.06 -24.90 -0.23
N GLU A 489 21.54 -25.03 1.01
CA GLU A 489 20.78 -25.73 2.07
C GLU A 489 19.44 -25.07 2.37
N VAL A 490 19.38 -23.74 2.27
CA VAL A 490 18.15 -22.97 2.49
C VAL A 490 17.08 -23.34 1.45
N PHE A 491 17.45 -23.47 0.18
CA PHE A 491 16.57 -23.93 -0.89
C PHE A 491 16.10 -25.38 -0.66
N LYS A 492 17.03 -26.28 -0.32
CA LYS A 492 16.68 -27.69 -0.04
C LYS A 492 15.71 -27.82 1.14
N ASN A 493 15.92 -27.04 2.20
CA ASN A 493 15.03 -27.02 3.38
C ASN A 493 13.66 -26.44 3.02
N PHE A 494 13.62 -25.36 2.23
CA PHE A 494 12.39 -24.77 1.73
C PHE A 494 11.56 -25.79 0.94
N VAL A 495 12.15 -26.45 -0.05
CA VAL A 495 11.47 -27.46 -0.87
C VAL A 495 11.01 -28.66 -0.04
N ARG A 496 11.85 -29.15 0.90
CA ARG A 496 11.48 -30.28 1.78
C ARG A 496 10.23 -29.98 2.64
N ARG A 497 10.09 -28.74 3.12
CA ARG A 497 8.90 -28.34 3.91
C ARG A 497 7.61 -28.36 3.07
N PHE A 498 7.68 -27.97 1.80
CA PHE A 498 6.54 -28.04 0.90
C PHE A 498 6.14 -29.48 0.58
N ILE A 499 7.14 -30.34 0.30
CA ILE A 499 6.91 -31.76 -0.04
C ILE A 499 6.36 -32.54 1.19
N LYS A 500 6.86 -32.27 2.42
CA LYS A 500 6.35 -32.93 3.63
C LYS A 500 4.91 -32.55 3.96
N LYS A 501 4.55 -31.28 3.85
CA LYS A 501 3.16 -30.85 4.06
C LYS A 501 2.17 -31.41 3.02
N GLY A 502 2.62 -31.64 1.78
CA GLY A 502 1.78 -32.25 0.75
C GLY A 502 1.54 -33.75 0.96
N LYS A 503 2.22 -34.40 1.91
CA LYS A 503 1.98 -35.82 2.30
C LYS A 503 1.12 -35.98 3.58
N GLU A 504 0.83 -34.87 4.25
CA GLU A 504 -0.02 -34.85 5.48
C GLU A 504 -1.42 -34.26 5.22
N ILE A 505 -1.74 -33.88 3.96
CA ILE A 505 -3.06 -33.52 3.46
C ILE A 505 -3.57 -34.64 2.54
#